data_2e9fb3bbaad2d2415f26ad5586f546cb
#
_entry.id   2e9fb3bbaad2d2415f26ad5586f546cb
#
_cell.length_a   1.000
_cell.length_b   1.000
_cell.length_c   1.000
_cell.angle_alpha   90.00
_cell.angle_beta   90.00
_cell.angle_gamma   90.00
#
_symmetry.space_group_name_H-M   'P 1'
#
loop_
_entity.id
_entity.type
_entity.pdbx_description
1 polymer ?
#
loop_
_entity_poly.entity_id
_entity_poly.type
_entity_poly.pdbx_seq_one_letter_code
_entity_poly.pdbx_strand_id
1 'polypeptide(L)'
;MLNFCTLFDSVYLSRGLAMYNSLSQHCKDFHLYVFAFNDECYSILQSLQLKNVTIISLSEFEDEELLKVKPIRTRAEYCWTCSSSTILYVLDHYKVDHCSYLDSDLYFFSSPQVLLDEMGTNSVLITPHRYTKQYDQSKKTGIYCVQFVTFKNNEQGRTVLEWWRNACLEWCYARYENGRFGDQKYLDDWPYLFEGVFVSQNLGGGVAPWNMQQYQFEQENGMIKGIELNTNKKFPVIF
;
A
#
# COMPACT_ATOMS: atom_id res chain seq x y z
N MET A 1 -2.21 18.04 -2.91
CA MET A 1 -0.96 17.23 -3.00
C MET A 1 -1.24 15.87 -2.38
N LEU A 2 -0.95 14.77 -3.08
CA LEU A 2 -1.07 13.42 -2.56
C LEU A 2 0.16 13.03 -1.75
N ASN A 3 -0.04 12.38 -0.61
CA ASN A 3 1.05 11.91 0.25
C ASN A 3 1.09 10.39 0.23
N PHE A 4 2.24 9.86 -0.13
CA PHE A 4 2.48 8.42 -0.23
C PHE A 4 3.65 8.01 0.65
N CYS A 5 3.62 6.80 1.18
CA CYS A 5 4.78 6.17 1.79
C CYS A 5 5.00 4.76 1.24
N THR A 6 6.24 4.33 1.25
CA THR A 6 6.65 2.99 0.85
C THR A 6 7.89 2.59 1.63
N LEU A 7 8.14 1.30 1.73
CA LEU A 7 9.35 0.77 2.35
C LEU A 7 10.00 -0.30 1.46
N PHE A 8 11.29 -0.26 1.37
CA PHE A 8 12.08 -1.30 0.70
C PHE A 8 13.57 -1.21 1.03
N ASP A 9 14.27 -2.27 0.77
CA ASP A 9 15.72 -2.36 0.91
C ASP A 9 16.44 -2.41 -0.46
N SER A 10 17.76 -2.56 -0.45
CA SER A 10 18.57 -2.58 -1.68
C SER A 10 18.21 -3.71 -2.65
N VAL A 11 17.60 -4.82 -2.19
CA VAL A 11 17.15 -5.92 -3.07
C VAL A 11 15.92 -5.54 -3.89
N TYR A 12 15.04 -4.71 -3.31
CA TYR A 12 13.84 -4.19 -3.98
C TYR A 12 14.03 -2.82 -4.61
N LEU A 13 15.22 -2.22 -4.52
CA LEU A 13 15.51 -0.86 -5.01
C LEU A 13 15.08 -0.64 -6.46
N SER A 14 15.37 -1.57 -7.37
CA SER A 14 14.97 -1.45 -8.78
C SER A 14 13.45 -1.40 -8.98
N ARG A 15 12.70 -2.15 -8.18
CA ARG A 15 11.23 -2.13 -8.19
C ARG A 15 10.70 -0.82 -7.61
N GLY A 16 11.22 -0.39 -6.46
CA GLY A 16 10.86 0.89 -5.85
C GLY A 16 11.13 2.08 -6.78
N LEU A 17 12.24 2.06 -7.52
CA LEU A 17 12.54 3.09 -8.53
C LEU A 17 11.60 3.01 -9.74
N ALA A 18 11.19 1.81 -10.18
CA ALA A 18 10.20 1.65 -11.24
C ALA A 18 8.82 2.17 -10.80
N MET A 19 8.42 1.87 -9.56
CA MET A 19 7.20 2.41 -8.94
C MET A 19 7.25 3.93 -8.89
N TYR A 20 8.31 4.53 -8.36
CA TYR A 20 8.48 5.99 -8.31
C TYR A 20 8.42 6.63 -9.70
N ASN A 21 9.14 6.07 -10.68
CA ASN A 21 9.16 6.61 -12.04
C ASN A 21 7.78 6.58 -12.69
N SER A 22 7.05 5.47 -12.55
CA SER A 22 5.68 5.36 -13.08
C SER A 22 4.71 6.29 -12.35
N LEU A 23 4.79 6.40 -11.03
CA LEU A 23 4.01 7.36 -10.25
C LEU A 23 4.27 8.80 -10.73
N SER A 24 5.53 9.18 -10.90
CA SER A 24 5.94 10.53 -11.33
C SER A 24 5.45 10.91 -12.74
N GLN A 25 5.26 9.92 -13.61
CA GLN A 25 4.70 10.13 -14.95
C GLN A 25 3.20 10.46 -14.91
N HIS A 26 2.46 9.85 -14.00
CA HIS A 26 1.01 9.91 -13.95
C HIS A 26 0.44 10.80 -12.83
N CYS A 27 1.24 11.15 -11.85
CA CYS A 27 0.86 12.03 -10.74
C CYS A 27 1.88 13.15 -10.61
N LYS A 28 1.45 14.40 -10.82
CA LYS A 28 2.37 15.56 -10.77
C LYS A 28 2.42 16.23 -9.40
N ASP A 29 1.33 16.15 -8.63
CA ASP A 29 1.18 16.80 -7.35
C ASP A 29 1.18 15.75 -6.23
N PHE A 30 2.36 15.22 -5.91
CA PHE A 30 2.55 14.23 -4.86
C PHE A 30 3.85 14.45 -4.07
N HIS A 31 3.90 13.85 -2.89
CA HIS A 31 5.12 13.64 -2.10
C HIS A 31 5.22 12.17 -1.70
N LEU A 32 6.40 11.57 -1.85
CA LEU A 32 6.67 10.18 -1.52
C LEU A 32 7.70 10.08 -0.39
N TYR A 33 7.31 9.48 0.71
CA TYR A 33 8.17 9.16 1.86
C TYR A 33 8.69 7.74 1.70
N VAL A 34 10.00 7.58 1.49
CA VAL A 34 10.64 6.28 1.26
C VAL A 34 11.40 5.88 2.51
N PHE A 35 10.97 4.81 3.16
CA PHE A 35 11.66 4.20 4.28
C PHE A 35 12.69 3.20 3.76
N ALA A 36 13.96 3.57 3.85
CA ALA A 36 15.06 2.76 3.36
C ALA A 36 15.44 1.69 4.41
N PHE A 37 15.17 0.43 4.11
CA PHE A 37 15.26 -0.68 5.07
C PHE A 37 16.66 -1.29 5.20
N ASN A 38 17.68 -0.62 4.67
CA ASN A 38 19.09 -0.81 4.99
C ASN A 38 19.92 0.40 4.56
N ASP A 39 21.15 0.51 5.10
CA ASP A 39 22.05 1.65 4.86
C ASP A 39 22.49 1.77 3.39
N GLU A 40 22.63 0.64 2.69
CA GLU A 40 22.95 0.63 1.27
C GLU A 40 21.83 1.29 0.46
N CYS A 41 20.56 0.90 0.69
CA CYS A 41 19.41 1.50 0.05
C CYS A 41 19.33 3.01 0.36
N TYR A 42 19.52 3.38 1.62
CA TYR A 42 19.51 4.77 2.06
C TYR A 42 20.56 5.60 1.31
N SER A 43 21.81 5.13 1.27
CA SER A 43 22.92 5.83 0.61
C SER A 43 22.70 5.99 -0.90
N ILE A 44 22.19 4.96 -1.56
CA ILE A 44 21.88 5.03 -3.01
C ILE A 44 20.76 6.03 -3.26
N LEU A 45 19.65 5.94 -2.53
CA LEU A 45 18.50 6.84 -2.70
C LEU A 45 18.90 8.31 -2.45
N GLN A 46 19.72 8.59 -1.44
CA GLN A 46 20.25 9.94 -1.17
C GLN A 46 21.05 10.47 -2.37
N SER A 47 21.87 9.62 -3.01
CA SER A 47 22.68 10.03 -4.17
C SER A 47 21.84 10.35 -5.41
N LEU A 48 20.65 9.77 -5.54
CA LEU A 48 19.78 9.95 -6.71
C LEU A 48 19.03 11.28 -6.72
N GLN A 49 18.92 11.98 -5.60
CA GLN A 49 18.24 13.28 -5.47
C GLN A 49 16.84 13.31 -6.15
N LEU A 50 16.03 12.30 -5.88
CA LEU A 50 14.70 12.14 -6.47
C LEU A 50 13.79 13.31 -6.12
N LYS A 51 13.02 13.82 -7.09
CA LYS A 51 12.09 14.94 -6.89
C LYS A 51 10.86 14.49 -6.10
N ASN A 52 10.38 15.36 -5.20
CA ASN A 52 9.20 15.11 -4.36
C ASN A 52 9.35 13.85 -3.49
N VAL A 53 10.56 13.53 -3.06
CA VAL A 53 10.86 12.36 -2.21
C VAL A 53 11.57 12.80 -0.94
N THR A 54 11.11 12.29 0.18
CA THR A 54 11.84 12.30 1.45
C THR A 54 12.30 10.89 1.77
N ILE A 55 13.59 10.72 2.04
CA ILE A 55 14.17 9.42 2.35
C ILE A 55 14.41 9.37 3.85
N ILE A 56 13.86 8.35 4.49
CA ILE A 56 13.91 8.13 5.93
C ILE A 56 14.74 6.88 6.18
N SER A 57 15.75 7.00 7.03
CA SER A 57 16.59 5.86 7.40
C SER A 57 15.87 4.94 8.38
N LEU A 58 16.29 3.69 8.43
CA LEU A 58 15.73 2.72 9.37
C LEU A 58 15.95 3.16 10.82
N SER A 59 17.13 3.72 11.12
CA SER A 59 17.47 4.21 12.47
C SER A 59 16.66 5.44 12.90
N GLU A 60 16.17 6.25 11.96
CA GLU A 60 15.28 7.37 12.22
C GLU A 60 13.83 6.92 12.46
N PHE A 61 13.44 5.86 11.77
CA PHE A 61 12.07 5.34 11.77
C PHE A 61 11.76 4.42 12.95
N GLU A 62 12.71 3.54 13.33
CA GLU A 62 12.47 2.48 14.32
C GLU A 62 12.29 3.04 15.72
N ASP A 63 11.13 2.78 16.32
CA ASP A 63 10.87 3.03 17.73
C ASP A 63 11.14 1.79 18.59
N GLU A 64 10.99 1.93 19.90
CA GLU A 64 11.23 0.84 20.85
C GLU A 64 10.35 -0.40 20.62
N GLU A 65 9.09 -0.21 20.17
CA GLU A 65 8.17 -1.32 19.94
C GLU A 65 8.55 -2.12 18.68
N LEU A 66 8.95 -1.44 17.62
CA LEU A 66 9.47 -2.07 16.40
C LEU A 66 10.78 -2.82 16.70
N LEU A 67 11.69 -2.21 17.46
CA LEU A 67 12.96 -2.85 17.84
C LEU A 67 12.77 -4.10 18.71
N LYS A 68 11.74 -4.17 19.56
CA LYS A 68 11.40 -5.37 20.33
C LYS A 68 10.99 -6.56 19.45
N VAL A 69 10.24 -6.31 18.38
CA VAL A 69 9.71 -7.36 17.50
C VAL A 69 10.66 -7.74 16.36
N LYS A 70 11.56 -6.84 15.97
CA LYS A 70 12.52 -7.04 14.87
C LYS A 70 13.30 -8.36 14.94
N PRO A 71 13.90 -8.76 16.08
CA PRO A 71 14.70 -9.97 16.15
C PRO A 71 13.90 -11.28 16.06
N ILE A 72 12.56 -11.22 16.20
CA ILE A 72 11.68 -12.39 16.15
C ILE A 72 10.86 -12.46 14.86
N ARG A 73 11.17 -11.62 13.88
CA ARG A 73 10.56 -11.58 12.54
C ARG A 73 11.62 -11.90 11.48
N THR A 74 11.24 -12.60 10.44
CA THR A 74 12.03 -12.63 9.20
C THR A 74 12.03 -11.25 8.56
N ARG A 75 12.94 -11.00 7.62
CA ARG A 75 13.01 -9.73 6.91
C ARG A 75 11.67 -9.32 6.27
N ALA A 76 10.99 -10.26 5.61
CA ALA A 76 9.68 -10.01 5.00
C ALA A 76 8.60 -9.71 6.04
N GLU A 77 8.54 -10.51 7.11
CA GLU A 77 7.58 -10.30 8.21
C GLU A 77 7.81 -8.97 8.91
N TYR A 78 9.07 -8.53 9.03
CA TYR A 78 9.39 -7.23 9.61
C TYR A 78 8.92 -6.08 8.69
N CYS A 79 9.13 -6.19 7.36
CA CYS A 79 8.58 -5.24 6.40
C CYS A 79 7.06 -5.12 6.55
N TRP A 80 6.34 -6.24 6.59
CA TRP A 80 4.89 -6.25 6.79
C TRP A 80 4.48 -5.67 8.16
N THR A 81 5.23 -5.97 9.22
CA THR A 81 4.98 -5.37 10.55
C THR A 81 5.09 -3.85 10.51
N CYS A 82 5.97 -3.31 9.66
CA CYS A 82 6.25 -1.87 9.56
C CYS A 82 5.28 -1.11 8.67
N SER A 83 4.46 -1.76 7.81
CA SER A 83 3.57 -1.08 6.85
C SER A 83 2.69 -0.02 7.51
N SER A 84 1.97 -0.38 8.59
CA SER A 84 1.14 0.55 9.35
C SER A 84 1.94 1.66 10.05
N SER A 85 3.11 1.31 10.58
CA SER A 85 3.98 2.24 11.30
C SER A 85 4.57 3.31 10.38
N THR A 86 4.84 3.00 9.09
CA THR A 86 5.30 4.01 8.12
C THR A 86 4.25 5.08 7.86
N ILE A 87 2.99 4.70 7.76
CA ILE A 87 1.88 5.65 7.59
C ILE A 87 1.76 6.55 8.83
N LEU A 88 1.76 5.94 10.03
CA LEU A 88 1.65 6.66 11.28
C LEU A 88 2.81 7.66 11.46
N TYR A 89 4.04 7.23 11.14
CA TYR A 89 5.22 8.09 11.15
C TYR A 89 5.02 9.33 10.27
N VAL A 90 4.55 9.14 9.03
CA VAL A 90 4.32 10.25 8.10
C VAL A 90 3.26 11.21 8.64
N LEU A 91 2.13 10.69 9.13
CA LEU A 91 1.06 11.52 9.69
C LEU A 91 1.54 12.31 10.91
N ASP A 92 2.40 11.73 11.75
CA ASP A 92 2.87 12.35 12.99
C ASP A 92 4.01 13.35 12.76
N HIS A 93 4.96 13.05 11.90
CA HIS A 93 6.13 13.91 11.70
C HIS A 93 5.88 15.05 10.71
N TYR A 94 5.16 14.76 9.62
CA TYR A 94 4.93 15.74 8.55
C TYR A 94 3.57 16.43 8.61
N LYS A 95 2.68 16.02 9.56
CA LYS A 95 1.37 16.65 9.80
C LYS A 95 0.51 16.79 8.54
N VAL A 96 0.60 15.81 7.65
CA VAL A 96 -0.19 15.77 6.42
C VAL A 96 -1.63 15.33 6.69
N ASP A 97 -2.57 15.72 5.82
CA ASP A 97 -4.00 15.42 5.98
C ASP A 97 -4.34 13.94 5.72
N HIS A 98 -3.51 13.27 4.95
CA HIS A 98 -3.63 11.84 4.65
C HIS A 98 -2.29 11.27 4.20
N CYS A 99 -2.16 9.95 4.30
CA CYS A 99 -1.05 9.20 3.70
C CYS A 99 -1.56 7.87 3.15
N SER A 100 -1.08 7.50 1.96
CA SER A 100 -1.32 6.18 1.37
C SER A 100 -0.04 5.37 1.35
N TYR A 101 -0.09 4.15 1.89
CA TYR A 101 0.98 3.18 1.72
C TYR A 101 0.93 2.57 0.33
N LEU A 102 2.09 2.39 -0.28
CA LEU A 102 2.29 1.75 -1.57
C LEU A 102 3.28 0.59 -1.44
N ASP A 103 2.93 -0.59 -1.93
CA ASP A 103 3.92 -1.63 -2.14
C ASP A 103 4.96 -1.16 -3.18
N SER A 104 6.22 -1.46 -2.91
CA SER A 104 7.34 -0.99 -3.74
C SER A 104 7.43 -1.64 -5.12
N ASP A 105 6.63 -2.66 -5.39
CA ASP A 105 6.55 -3.36 -6.67
C ASP A 105 5.29 -3.05 -7.49
N LEU A 106 4.57 -2.00 -7.13
CA LEU A 106 3.51 -1.43 -7.96
C LEU A 106 4.08 -0.76 -9.21
N TYR A 107 3.27 -0.69 -10.26
CA TYR A 107 3.56 0.09 -11.47
C TYR A 107 2.30 0.85 -11.90
N PHE A 108 2.39 2.19 -11.95
CA PHE A 108 1.27 3.06 -12.28
C PHE A 108 1.12 3.25 -13.78
N PHE A 109 -0.11 3.12 -14.27
CA PHE A 109 -0.50 3.37 -15.66
C PHE A 109 -1.41 4.59 -15.79
N SER A 110 -1.93 5.10 -14.68
CA SER A 110 -2.68 6.34 -14.59
C SER A 110 -2.63 6.92 -13.18
N SER A 111 -3.20 8.11 -12.98
CA SER A 111 -3.15 8.79 -11.68
C SER A 111 -3.95 8.06 -10.61
N PRO A 112 -3.36 7.79 -9.42
CA PRO A 112 -4.08 7.22 -8.29
C PRO A 112 -5.07 8.20 -7.62
N GLN A 113 -5.11 9.48 -8.02
CA GLN A 113 -6.04 10.48 -7.50
C GLN A 113 -7.49 9.98 -7.52
N VAL A 114 -7.87 9.25 -8.57
CA VAL A 114 -9.23 8.73 -8.73
C VAL A 114 -9.66 7.81 -7.60
N LEU A 115 -8.73 7.11 -6.95
CA LEU A 115 -9.04 6.25 -5.79
C LEU A 115 -9.33 7.09 -4.54
N LEU A 116 -8.59 8.19 -4.35
CA LEU A 116 -8.82 9.10 -3.24
C LEU A 116 -10.12 9.88 -3.44
N ASP A 117 -10.44 10.24 -4.69
CA ASP A 117 -11.72 10.88 -5.04
C ASP A 117 -12.90 9.93 -4.76
N GLU A 118 -12.75 8.64 -5.10
CA GLU A 118 -13.74 7.59 -4.82
C GLU A 118 -13.97 7.40 -3.30
N MET A 119 -12.90 7.50 -2.50
CA MET A 119 -12.98 7.40 -1.05
C MET A 119 -13.88 8.49 -0.44
N GLY A 120 -13.95 9.68 -1.04
CA GLY A 120 -14.81 10.78 -0.64
C GLY A 120 -14.59 11.21 0.82
N THR A 121 -15.64 11.23 1.63
CA THR A 121 -15.58 11.64 3.06
C THR A 121 -15.06 10.56 3.98
N ASN A 122 -14.97 9.30 3.55
CA ASN A 122 -14.46 8.19 4.38
C ASN A 122 -13.02 8.45 4.83
N SER A 123 -12.60 7.75 5.87
CA SER A 123 -11.32 8.00 6.56
C SER A 123 -10.24 6.99 6.21
N VAL A 124 -10.63 5.80 5.75
CA VAL A 124 -9.73 4.71 5.35
C VAL A 124 -10.17 4.15 4.00
N LEU A 125 -9.23 3.92 3.08
CA LEU A 125 -9.48 3.23 1.81
C LEU A 125 -8.66 1.95 1.77
N ILE A 126 -9.32 0.84 1.41
CA ILE A 126 -8.70 -0.46 1.17
C ILE A 126 -9.09 -0.98 -0.21
N THR A 127 -8.21 -1.78 -0.81
CA THR A 127 -8.41 -2.36 -2.14
C THR A 127 -8.60 -3.88 -2.07
N PRO A 128 -9.65 -4.46 -2.69
CA PRO A 128 -9.83 -5.90 -2.71
C PRO A 128 -8.88 -6.58 -3.70
N HIS A 129 -8.46 -7.80 -3.40
CA HIS A 129 -7.67 -8.63 -4.34
C HIS A 129 -8.44 -8.99 -5.61
N ARG A 130 -9.76 -9.08 -5.56
CA ARG A 130 -10.63 -9.51 -6.68
C ARG A 130 -10.16 -10.83 -7.31
N TYR A 131 -9.76 -11.79 -6.47
CA TYR A 131 -9.27 -13.09 -6.94
C TYR A 131 -10.20 -13.74 -7.97
N THR A 132 -9.62 -14.26 -9.03
CA THR A 132 -10.33 -15.27 -9.84
C THR A 132 -10.36 -16.59 -9.09
N LYS A 133 -11.36 -17.42 -9.39
CA LYS A 133 -11.58 -18.71 -8.70
C LYS A 133 -10.33 -19.59 -8.63
N GLN A 134 -9.52 -19.55 -9.69
CA GLN A 134 -8.28 -20.35 -9.80
C GLN A 134 -7.19 -19.89 -8.81
N TYR A 135 -7.16 -18.60 -8.49
CA TYR A 135 -6.12 -17.98 -7.64
C TYR A 135 -6.65 -17.56 -6.27
N ASP A 136 -7.87 -17.97 -5.92
CA ASP A 136 -8.51 -17.53 -4.69
C ASP A 136 -7.77 -18.05 -3.44
N GLN A 137 -7.14 -17.13 -2.75
CA GLN A 137 -6.48 -17.33 -1.46
C GLN A 137 -7.14 -16.53 -0.32
N SER A 138 -8.34 -15.99 -0.54
CA SER A 138 -9.04 -15.11 0.41
C SER A 138 -9.15 -15.71 1.82
N LYS A 139 -9.39 -17.01 1.92
CA LYS A 139 -9.47 -17.72 3.21
C LYS A 139 -8.14 -17.69 3.99
N LYS A 140 -7.01 -17.73 3.29
CA LYS A 140 -5.68 -17.77 3.88
C LYS A 140 -5.08 -16.38 4.05
N THR A 141 -5.00 -15.61 2.96
CA THR A 141 -4.23 -14.37 2.92
C THR A 141 -5.07 -13.10 3.05
N GLY A 142 -6.39 -13.19 2.91
CA GLY A 142 -7.31 -12.07 3.05
C GLY A 142 -8.03 -11.69 1.77
N ILE A 143 -9.17 -11.02 1.92
CA ILE A 143 -9.99 -10.49 0.83
C ILE A 143 -9.35 -9.22 0.26
N TYR A 144 -8.69 -8.43 1.12
CA TYR A 144 -8.10 -7.14 0.79
C TYR A 144 -6.57 -7.22 0.73
N CYS A 145 -5.98 -6.32 -0.05
CA CYS A 145 -4.53 -6.22 -0.26
C CYS A 145 -3.98 -4.92 0.35
N VAL A 146 -2.84 -5.01 1.01
CA VAL A 146 -2.15 -3.85 1.58
C VAL A 146 -1.46 -3.00 0.51
N GLN A 147 -1.29 -3.51 -0.70
CA GLN A 147 -0.56 -2.86 -1.79
C GLN A 147 -0.87 -1.36 -1.99
N PHE A 148 -2.11 -0.93 -1.68
CA PHE A 148 -2.56 0.46 -1.68
C PHE A 148 -3.62 0.65 -0.60
N VAL A 149 -3.24 1.30 0.50
CA VAL A 149 -4.12 1.57 1.64
C VAL A 149 -3.97 3.03 2.02
N THR A 150 -5.07 3.77 2.18
CA THR A 150 -5.04 5.20 2.53
C THR A 150 -5.65 5.45 3.89
N PHE A 151 -5.04 6.34 4.67
CA PHE A 151 -5.58 6.84 5.93
C PHE A 151 -5.61 8.36 5.94
N LYS A 152 -6.74 8.95 6.32
CA LYS A 152 -6.83 10.37 6.67
C LYS A 152 -6.35 10.60 8.09
N ASN A 153 -5.75 11.76 8.32
CA ASN A 153 -5.27 12.19 9.62
C ASN A 153 -6.42 12.79 10.45
N ASN A 154 -7.44 11.99 10.70
CA ASN A 154 -8.59 12.33 11.54
C ASN A 154 -8.83 11.21 12.56
N GLU A 155 -9.76 11.40 13.49
CA GLU A 155 -10.03 10.47 14.59
C GLU A 155 -10.32 9.04 14.10
N GLN A 156 -11.21 8.87 13.11
CA GLN A 156 -11.56 7.55 12.57
C GLN A 156 -10.38 6.87 11.88
N GLY A 157 -9.66 7.60 11.00
CA GLY A 157 -8.49 7.07 10.30
C GLY A 157 -7.39 6.64 11.27
N ARG A 158 -7.11 7.46 12.28
CA ARG A 158 -6.10 7.14 13.31
C ARG A 158 -6.51 5.95 14.16
N THR A 159 -7.77 5.84 14.55
CA THR A 159 -8.27 4.69 15.32
C THR A 159 -7.99 3.36 14.60
N VAL A 160 -8.30 3.28 13.30
CA VAL A 160 -8.03 2.07 12.50
C VAL A 160 -6.53 1.83 12.34
N LEU A 161 -5.76 2.88 12.06
CA LEU A 161 -4.32 2.79 11.82
C LEU A 161 -3.55 2.32 13.08
N GLU A 162 -3.87 2.89 14.23
CA GLU A 162 -3.26 2.53 15.51
C GLU A 162 -3.65 1.11 15.93
N TRP A 163 -4.90 0.72 15.70
CA TRP A 163 -5.34 -0.66 15.91
C TRP A 163 -4.53 -1.63 15.04
N TRP A 164 -4.39 -1.32 13.74
CA TRP A 164 -3.62 -2.16 12.80
C TRP A 164 -2.14 -2.27 13.19
N ARG A 165 -1.54 -1.14 13.57
CA ARG A 165 -0.15 -1.14 14.06
C ARG A 165 0.01 -2.07 15.27
N ASN A 166 -0.85 -1.93 16.26
CA ASN A 166 -0.79 -2.77 17.45
C ASN A 166 -1.00 -4.25 17.13
N ALA A 167 -1.93 -4.59 16.25
CA ALA A 167 -2.16 -5.94 15.79
C ALA A 167 -0.93 -6.53 15.07
N CYS A 168 -0.25 -5.76 14.21
CA CYS A 168 0.98 -6.16 13.53
C CYS A 168 2.17 -6.33 14.49
N LEU A 169 2.29 -5.47 15.49
CA LEU A 169 3.30 -5.60 16.54
C LEU A 169 3.09 -6.87 17.36
N GLU A 170 1.84 -7.17 17.73
CA GLU A 170 1.50 -8.39 18.45
C GLU A 170 1.78 -9.63 17.60
N TRP A 171 1.29 -9.66 16.36
CA TRP A 171 1.42 -10.82 15.49
C TRP A 171 1.45 -10.43 14.01
N CYS A 172 2.54 -10.74 13.32
CA CYS A 172 2.68 -10.54 11.89
C CYS A 172 3.68 -11.57 11.33
N TYR A 173 3.19 -12.71 10.85
CA TYR A 173 4.01 -13.82 10.37
C TYR A 173 3.54 -14.33 9.01
N ALA A 174 4.46 -14.89 8.21
CA ALA A 174 4.22 -15.46 6.89
C ALA A 174 3.57 -16.85 6.95
N ARG A 175 2.63 -17.04 7.87
CA ARG A 175 1.86 -18.27 8.04
C ARG A 175 0.42 -17.95 8.41
N TYR A 176 -0.50 -18.83 8.03
CA TYR A 176 -1.89 -18.74 8.49
C TYR A 176 -2.00 -19.38 9.87
N GLU A 177 -2.48 -18.62 10.85
CA GLU A 177 -2.66 -19.08 12.23
C GLU A 177 -3.82 -18.32 12.89
N ASN A 178 -4.81 -19.05 13.40
CA ASN A 178 -5.94 -18.46 14.13
C ASN A 178 -6.64 -17.29 13.42
N GLY A 179 -6.85 -17.40 12.11
CA GLY A 179 -7.49 -16.34 11.32
C GLY A 179 -6.56 -15.20 10.93
N ARG A 180 -5.26 -15.26 11.21
CA ARG A 180 -4.27 -14.22 10.92
C ARG A 180 -3.28 -14.66 9.83
N PHE A 181 -2.83 -13.72 9.01
CA PHE A 181 -1.76 -13.90 8.02
C PHE A 181 -1.14 -12.54 7.69
N GLY A 182 0.16 -12.38 7.96
CA GLY A 182 0.88 -11.13 7.70
C GLY A 182 0.18 -9.91 8.32
N ASP A 183 0.25 -8.81 7.63
CA ASP A 183 -0.40 -7.55 7.95
C ASP A 183 -1.78 -7.39 7.27
N GLN A 184 -1.99 -8.08 6.14
CA GLN A 184 -3.17 -7.86 5.29
C GLN A 184 -4.43 -8.60 5.72
N LYS A 185 -4.33 -9.75 6.40
CA LYS A 185 -5.53 -10.51 6.83
C LYS A 185 -6.38 -9.74 7.85
N TYR A 186 -5.80 -8.81 8.56
CA TYR A 186 -6.48 -7.90 9.47
C TYR A 186 -7.51 -6.98 8.78
N LEU A 187 -7.29 -6.66 7.50
CA LEU A 187 -8.15 -5.78 6.73
C LEU A 187 -9.55 -6.37 6.47
N ASP A 188 -9.68 -7.69 6.53
CA ASP A 188 -10.94 -8.38 6.24
C ASP A 188 -12.08 -7.95 7.16
N ASP A 189 -11.76 -7.66 8.41
CA ASP A 189 -12.74 -7.32 9.43
C ASP A 189 -13.02 -5.80 9.52
N TRP A 190 -12.17 -4.94 8.93
CA TRP A 190 -12.30 -3.48 9.09
C TRP A 190 -13.64 -2.89 8.65
N PRO A 191 -14.25 -3.31 7.51
CA PRO A 191 -15.56 -2.77 7.11
C PRO A 191 -16.69 -3.05 8.12
N TYR A 192 -16.47 -4.00 9.04
CA TYR A 192 -17.45 -4.39 10.07
C TYR A 192 -17.09 -3.84 11.44
N LEU A 193 -15.80 -3.64 11.72
CA LEU A 193 -15.31 -3.21 13.02
C LEU A 193 -15.25 -1.68 13.17
N PHE A 194 -15.05 -0.96 12.04
CA PHE A 194 -14.80 0.47 12.08
C PHE A 194 -15.69 1.25 11.12
N GLU A 195 -16.11 2.43 11.58
CA GLU A 195 -16.76 3.40 10.70
C GLU A 195 -15.74 4.11 9.80
N GLY A 196 -16.18 4.60 8.66
CA GLY A 196 -15.34 5.37 7.73
C GLY A 196 -14.34 4.54 6.93
N VAL A 197 -14.47 3.21 6.90
CA VAL A 197 -13.70 2.32 6.02
C VAL A 197 -14.41 2.18 4.68
N PHE A 198 -13.74 2.56 3.60
CA PHE A 198 -14.22 2.47 2.24
C PHE A 198 -13.49 1.37 1.46
N VAL A 199 -14.25 0.46 0.87
CA VAL A 199 -13.72 -0.58 -0.02
C VAL A 199 -13.83 -0.08 -1.46
N SER A 200 -12.69 0.13 -2.12
CA SER A 200 -12.64 0.61 -3.50
C SER A 200 -13.38 -0.28 -4.47
N GLN A 201 -14.25 0.32 -5.26
CA GLN A 201 -14.99 -0.32 -6.35
C GLN A 201 -14.29 -0.13 -7.71
N ASN A 202 -13.21 0.65 -7.74
CA ASN A 202 -12.47 0.93 -8.96
C ASN A 202 -11.68 -0.30 -9.41
N LEU A 203 -12.06 -0.88 -10.55
CA LEU A 203 -11.43 -2.10 -11.08
C LEU A 203 -9.98 -1.88 -11.51
N GLY A 204 -9.59 -0.65 -11.82
CA GLY A 204 -8.24 -0.31 -12.23
C GLY A 204 -7.22 -0.24 -11.09
N GLY A 205 -7.69 -0.14 -9.84
CA GLY A 205 -6.84 -0.18 -8.67
C GLY A 205 -6.62 -1.62 -8.20
N GLY A 206 -5.42 -2.16 -8.41
CA GLY A 206 -5.05 -3.52 -7.99
C GLY A 206 -5.24 -4.59 -9.07
N VAL A 207 -4.94 -4.26 -10.32
CA VAL A 207 -4.81 -5.26 -11.39
C VAL A 207 -3.51 -6.05 -11.16
N ALA A 208 -3.64 -7.37 -11.04
CA ALA A 208 -2.54 -8.21 -10.59
C ALA A 208 -2.62 -9.62 -11.20
N PRO A 209 -1.56 -10.44 -11.14
CA PRO A 209 -1.54 -11.79 -11.70
C PRO A 209 -2.67 -12.70 -11.22
N TRP A 210 -3.22 -12.46 -10.05
CA TRP A 210 -4.30 -13.28 -9.47
C TRP A 210 -5.72 -12.88 -9.91
N ASN A 211 -5.86 -11.76 -10.63
CA ASN A 211 -7.17 -11.27 -11.07
C ASN A 211 -7.23 -10.83 -12.54
N MET A 212 -6.10 -10.67 -13.23
CA MET A 212 -6.04 -10.14 -14.59
C MET A 212 -6.79 -11.00 -15.62
N GLN A 213 -7.03 -12.29 -15.35
CA GLN A 213 -7.71 -13.22 -16.26
C GLN A 213 -9.20 -12.90 -16.47
N GLN A 214 -9.79 -12.05 -15.62
CA GLN A 214 -11.16 -11.58 -15.76
C GLN A 214 -11.30 -10.32 -16.60
N TYR A 215 -10.17 -9.79 -17.11
CA TYR A 215 -10.10 -8.56 -17.89
C TYR A 215 -9.48 -8.81 -19.28
N GLN A 216 -9.95 -8.06 -20.26
CA GLN A 216 -9.25 -7.83 -21.52
C GLN A 216 -8.61 -6.45 -21.46
N PHE A 217 -7.38 -6.29 -21.99
CA PHE A 217 -6.68 -5.02 -21.98
C PHE A 217 -6.52 -4.47 -23.38
N GLU A 218 -6.73 -3.16 -23.51
CA GLU A 218 -6.57 -2.39 -24.75
C GLU A 218 -5.68 -1.18 -24.46
N GLN A 219 -4.86 -0.80 -25.45
CA GLN A 219 -4.13 0.46 -25.40
C GLN A 219 -4.83 1.48 -26.29
N GLU A 220 -5.24 2.60 -25.73
CA GLU A 220 -5.87 3.70 -26.45
C GLU A 220 -5.25 5.03 -26.01
N ASN A 221 -4.76 5.82 -26.99
CA ASN A 221 -4.13 7.12 -26.74
C ASN A 221 -3.03 7.10 -25.67
N GLY A 222 -2.22 6.05 -25.62
CA GLY A 222 -1.14 5.88 -24.65
C GLY A 222 -1.57 5.43 -23.25
N MET A 223 -2.87 5.24 -23.02
CA MET A 223 -3.43 4.72 -21.76
C MET A 223 -3.79 3.25 -21.89
N ILE A 224 -3.60 2.50 -20.83
CA ILE A 224 -4.07 1.12 -20.73
C ILE A 224 -5.47 1.10 -20.12
N LYS A 225 -6.43 0.51 -20.84
CA LYS A 225 -7.79 0.31 -20.38
C LYS A 225 -8.05 -1.18 -20.18
N GLY A 226 -8.74 -1.53 -19.10
CA GLY A 226 -9.29 -2.86 -18.87
C GLY A 226 -10.76 -2.89 -19.29
N ILE A 227 -11.21 -4.07 -19.74
CA ILE A 227 -12.61 -4.40 -19.99
C ILE A 227 -12.94 -5.63 -19.15
N GLU A 228 -13.85 -5.51 -18.21
CA GLU A 228 -14.30 -6.65 -17.42
C GLU A 228 -15.13 -7.60 -18.28
N LEU A 229 -14.71 -8.86 -18.41
CA LEU A 229 -15.30 -9.82 -19.35
C LEU A 229 -16.77 -10.14 -19.05
N ASN A 230 -17.18 -10.13 -17.78
CA ASN A 230 -18.54 -10.49 -17.38
C ASN A 230 -19.56 -9.36 -17.59
N THR A 231 -19.13 -8.10 -17.48
CA THR A 231 -20.01 -6.93 -17.50
C THR A 231 -19.81 -6.02 -18.69
N ASN A 232 -18.71 -6.21 -19.45
CA ASN A 232 -18.20 -5.30 -20.47
C ASN A 232 -17.90 -3.87 -19.93
N LYS A 233 -17.75 -3.70 -18.62
CA LYS A 233 -17.38 -2.41 -18.02
C LYS A 233 -15.95 -2.07 -18.38
N LYS A 234 -15.76 -0.90 -19.00
CA LYS A 234 -14.44 -0.34 -19.28
C LYS A 234 -13.93 0.47 -18.09
N PHE A 235 -12.64 0.38 -17.82
CA PHE A 235 -12.00 1.15 -16.76
C PHE A 235 -10.53 1.47 -17.13
N PRO A 236 -9.98 2.62 -16.69
CA PRO A 236 -8.54 2.87 -16.81
C PRO A 236 -7.80 1.96 -15.84
N VAL A 237 -6.69 1.36 -16.26
CA VAL A 237 -5.76 0.69 -15.34
C VAL A 237 -5.01 1.75 -14.56
N ILE A 238 -5.01 1.65 -13.23
CA ILE A 238 -4.30 2.58 -12.35
C ILE A 238 -2.96 1.98 -11.96
N PHE A 239 -2.95 0.73 -11.43
CA PHE A 239 -1.75 -0.03 -11.10
C PHE A 239 -2.06 -1.52 -11.03
#